data_9ca06de9be8504253bac0b5df42d9eba
#
_entry.id   9ca06de9be8504253bac0b5df42d9eba
#
_cell.length_a   1.000
_cell.length_b   1.000
_cell.length_c   1.000
_cell.angle_alpha   90.00
_cell.angle_beta   90.00
_cell.angle_gamma   90.00
#
_symmetry.space_group_name_H-M   'P 1'
#
loop_
_entity.id
_entity.type
_entity.pdbx_description
1 polymer ?
#
loop_
_entity_poly.entity_id
_entity_poly.type
_entity_poly.pdbx_seq_one_letter_code
_entity_poly.pdbx_strand_id
1 'polypeptide(L)'
;MTAIPPDHTPSGASTGAGNAAGAGEVRVMFDRIAGQYDLMNLLISAFQEPRWRRRLVDAAGLRAGGSALDVASGTGKVAADLQARVGAAGRVLGVDLSPGMTAVAQRRYQHRPGLGYLVGNAMDLPTRDGEFDAATIAFGMRNLPDYRRGFAEMARSVRPGGRVLCLEIARPRSPLARFMRWWFDRIVPLIGWVAGQGPAYGYLVRSVQAYPSPERIAEIMAEAGLVDVRWTGLTGGIVTLHEGTVPER
;
A
#
# COMPACT_ATOMS: atom_id res chain seq x y z
N MET A 1 39.51 25.84 -35.91
CA MET A 1 38.47 26.30 -35.02
C MET A 1 37.19 25.58 -35.42
N THR A 2 36.93 24.46 -34.81
CA THR A 2 35.74 23.65 -35.12
C THR A 2 34.97 23.47 -33.78
N ALA A 3 33.80 24.09 -33.70
CA ALA A 3 32.94 24.08 -32.54
C ALA A 3 32.25 22.72 -32.42
N ILE A 4 32.31 22.12 -31.25
CA ILE A 4 31.56 20.92 -30.84
C ILE A 4 30.20 21.40 -30.33
N PRO A 5 29.05 20.86 -30.82
CA PRO A 5 27.75 21.16 -30.23
C PRO A 5 27.54 20.37 -28.93
N PRO A 6 26.85 20.91 -27.93
CA PRO A 6 26.54 20.20 -26.72
C PRO A 6 25.38 19.24 -26.97
N ASP A 7 25.63 17.96 -26.78
CA ASP A 7 24.63 16.91 -26.74
C ASP A 7 24.01 16.90 -25.34
N HIS A 8 22.89 17.59 -25.16
CA HIS A 8 22.02 17.47 -24.00
C HIS A 8 20.79 16.63 -24.36
N THR A 9 20.97 15.32 -24.29
CA THR A 9 19.84 14.42 -24.11
C THR A 9 19.28 14.61 -22.68
N PRO A 10 18.04 15.08 -22.50
CA PRO A 10 17.43 15.08 -21.18
C PRO A 10 17.19 13.63 -20.75
N SER A 11 17.88 13.23 -19.69
CA SER A 11 17.62 12.00 -18.95
C SER A 11 16.13 11.97 -18.62
N GLY A 12 15.43 10.95 -19.14
CA GLY A 12 13.99 10.78 -18.99
C GLY A 12 13.57 10.86 -17.50
N ALA A 13 12.83 11.91 -17.19
CA ALA A 13 12.08 11.99 -15.97
C ALA A 13 11.15 10.78 -15.92
N SER A 14 11.39 9.83 -15.01
CA SER A 14 10.45 8.76 -14.73
C SER A 14 9.18 9.42 -14.20
N THR A 15 8.22 9.61 -15.08
CA THR A 15 6.84 9.96 -14.73
C THR A 15 6.39 9.00 -13.62
N GLY A 16 5.57 9.45 -12.67
CA GLY A 16 5.03 8.64 -11.57
C GLY A 16 4.15 7.46 -12.04
N ALA A 17 4.50 6.89 -13.19
CA ALA A 17 3.89 5.73 -13.80
C ALA A 17 4.04 4.51 -12.88
N GLY A 18 2.93 3.96 -12.48
CA GLY A 18 2.82 2.76 -11.68
C GLY A 18 2.91 1.48 -12.52
N ASN A 19 2.26 0.44 -12.03
CA ASN A 19 2.29 -0.89 -12.63
C ASN A 19 1.60 -0.92 -14.00
N ALA A 20 2.29 -1.46 -15.01
CA ALA A 20 1.79 -1.63 -16.37
C ALA A 20 0.70 -2.71 -16.53
N ALA A 21 0.47 -3.57 -15.52
CA ALA A 21 -0.63 -4.53 -15.54
C ALA A 21 -1.98 -3.78 -15.44
N GLY A 22 -2.91 -4.09 -16.31
CA GLY A 22 -4.22 -3.44 -16.30
C GLY A 22 -4.96 -3.70 -14.97
N ALA A 23 -5.61 -2.67 -14.43
CA ALA A 23 -6.37 -2.76 -13.17
C ALA A 23 -7.37 -3.93 -13.17
N GLY A 24 -7.92 -4.30 -14.33
CA GLY A 24 -8.81 -5.44 -14.50
C GLY A 24 -8.16 -6.79 -14.25
N GLU A 25 -6.94 -7.00 -14.74
CA GLU A 25 -6.17 -8.24 -14.51
C GLU A 25 -5.80 -8.40 -13.04
N VAL A 26 -5.35 -7.32 -12.42
CA VAL A 26 -5.01 -7.28 -10.99
C VAL A 26 -6.25 -7.63 -10.16
N ARG A 27 -7.42 -7.07 -10.46
CA ARG A 27 -8.68 -7.37 -9.78
C ARG A 27 -9.03 -8.85 -9.88
N VAL A 28 -9.05 -9.42 -11.10
CA VAL A 28 -9.38 -10.83 -11.32
C VAL A 28 -8.43 -11.77 -10.57
N MET A 29 -7.16 -11.43 -10.53
CA MET A 29 -6.17 -12.20 -9.77
C MET A 29 -6.49 -12.18 -8.27
N PHE A 30 -6.74 -11.00 -7.68
CA PHE A 30 -7.05 -10.89 -6.25
C PHE A 30 -8.39 -11.54 -5.88
N ASP A 31 -9.41 -11.48 -6.74
CA ASP A 31 -10.68 -12.18 -6.55
C ASP A 31 -10.47 -13.69 -6.39
N ARG A 32 -9.57 -14.29 -7.19
CA ARG A 32 -9.29 -15.73 -7.14
C ARG A 32 -8.58 -16.18 -5.88
N ILE A 33 -7.68 -15.36 -5.33
CA ILE A 33 -6.84 -15.73 -4.18
C ILE A 33 -7.43 -15.27 -2.84
N ALA A 34 -8.54 -14.54 -2.83
CA ALA A 34 -9.09 -13.87 -1.64
C ALA A 34 -9.24 -14.80 -0.42
N GLY A 35 -9.64 -16.06 -0.64
CA GLY A 35 -9.82 -17.05 0.43
C GLY A 35 -8.53 -17.51 1.11
N GLN A 36 -7.39 -17.49 0.41
CA GLN A 36 -6.09 -17.97 0.90
C GLN A 36 -5.06 -16.85 1.11
N TYR A 37 -5.42 -15.62 0.73
CA TYR A 37 -4.54 -14.45 0.71
C TYR A 37 -3.82 -14.21 2.03
N ASP A 38 -4.54 -14.30 3.14
CA ASP A 38 -4.01 -14.03 4.47
C ASP A 38 -2.96 -15.04 4.93
N LEU A 39 -3.19 -16.33 4.69
CA LEU A 39 -2.23 -17.38 5.01
C LEU A 39 -0.97 -17.21 4.19
N MET A 40 -1.13 -16.89 2.91
CA MET A 40 -0.02 -16.70 1.99
C MET A 40 0.84 -15.49 2.39
N ASN A 41 0.23 -14.35 2.70
CA ASN A 41 0.97 -13.17 3.19
C ASN A 41 1.72 -13.45 4.49
N LEU A 42 1.12 -14.21 5.40
CA LEU A 42 1.77 -14.60 6.65
C LEU A 42 3.02 -15.44 6.40
N LEU A 43 2.94 -16.43 5.51
CA LEU A 43 4.07 -17.29 5.14
C LEU A 43 5.15 -16.52 4.36
N ILE A 44 4.78 -15.73 3.36
CA ILE A 44 5.70 -14.93 2.55
C ILE A 44 6.47 -13.94 3.42
N SER A 45 5.78 -13.31 4.37
CA SER A 45 6.37 -12.35 5.31
C SER A 45 7.19 -13.00 6.42
N ALA A 46 7.34 -14.33 6.43
CA ALA A 46 7.92 -15.07 7.55
C ALA A 46 7.33 -14.62 8.90
N PHE A 47 6.00 -14.51 8.97
CA PHE A 47 5.22 -14.09 10.15
C PHE A 47 5.49 -12.65 10.64
N GLN A 48 6.11 -11.80 9.81
CA GLN A 48 6.40 -10.41 10.18
C GLN A 48 5.25 -9.43 9.92
N GLU A 49 4.30 -9.78 9.01
CA GLU A 49 3.19 -8.91 8.59
C GLU A 49 2.41 -8.30 9.78
N PRO A 50 2.08 -9.02 10.87
CA PRO A 50 1.37 -8.42 12.00
C PRO A 50 2.16 -7.34 12.74
N ARG A 51 3.50 -7.44 12.76
CA ARG A 51 4.37 -6.41 13.36
C ARG A 51 4.42 -5.17 12.49
N TRP A 52 4.52 -5.33 11.17
CA TRP A 52 4.53 -4.22 10.23
C TRP A 52 3.19 -3.49 10.24
N ARG A 53 2.07 -4.21 10.25
CA ARG A 53 0.73 -3.65 10.33
C ARG A 53 0.52 -2.85 11.62
N ARG A 54 1.00 -3.36 12.77
CA ARG A 54 0.95 -2.63 14.03
C ARG A 54 1.71 -1.30 13.94
N ARG A 55 2.90 -1.29 13.33
CA ARG A 55 3.68 -0.06 13.10
C ARG A 55 2.93 0.95 12.24
N LEU A 56 2.25 0.50 11.19
CA LEU A 56 1.41 1.35 10.36
C LEU A 56 0.26 1.98 11.17
N VAL A 57 -0.46 1.18 11.95
CA VAL A 57 -1.58 1.64 12.78
C VAL A 57 -1.12 2.62 13.86
N ASP A 58 0.02 2.37 14.49
CA ASP A 58 0.59 3.29 15.49
C ASP A 58 1.01 4.61 14.85
N ALA A 59 1.63 4.57 13.68
CA ALA A 59 2.06 5.76 12.93
C ALA A 59 0.87 6.61 12.42
N ALA A 60 -0.32 6.01 12.23
CA ALA A 60 -1.52 6.77 11.85
C ALA A 60 -1.92 7.82 12.88
N GLY A 61 -1.46 7.70 14.13
CA GLY A 61 -1.65 8.72 15.16
C GLY A 61 -3.11 8.94 15.58
N LEU A 62 -3.97 7.96 15.31
CA LEU A 62 -5.40 8.04 15.56
C LEU A 62 -5.73 8.04 17.06
N ARG A 63 -6.73 8.82 17.43
CA ARG A 63 -7.30 8.87 18.78
C ARG A 63 -8.63 8.12 18.84
N ALA A 64 -9.08 7.81 20.04
CA ALA A 64 -10.43 7.27 20.24
C ALA A 64 -11.49 8.22 19.66
N GLY A 65 -12.47 7.67 18.96
CA GLY A 65 -13.50 8.44 18.24
C GLY A 65 -13.06 9.00 16.88
N GLY A 66 -11.81 8.82 16.48
CA GLY A 66 -11.28 9.30 15.19
C GLY A 66 -11.81 8.51 13.98
N SER A 67 -11.41 8.97 12.79
CA SER A 67 -11.83 8.40 11.51
C SER A 67 -10.64 8.00 10.65
N ALA A 68 -10.72 6.84 9.96
CA ALA A 68 -9.66 6.38 9.08
C ALA A 68 -10.18 5.76 7.78
N LEU A 69 -9.38 5.91 6.74
CA LEU A 69 -9.56 5.26 5.44
C LEU A 69 -8.44 4.23 5.25
N ASP A 70 -8.80 3.01 4.85
CA ASP A 70 -7.85 1.97 4.45
C ASP A 70 -8.03 1.65 2.97
N VAL A 71 -7.08 2.06 2.16
CA VAL A 71 -7.09 1.94 0.68
C VAL A 71 -6.42 0.63 0.27
N ALA A 72 -6.99 -0.06 -0.72
CA ALA A 72 -6.63 -1.43 -1.07
C ALA A 72 -6.68 -2.34 0.17
N SER A 73 -7.81 -2.28 0.88
CA SER A 73 -7.99 -2.89 2.21
C SER A 73 -7.95 -4.42 2.21
N GLY A 74 -8.06 -5.06 1.04
CA GLY A 74 -8.01 -6.50 0.88
C GLY A 74 -9.05 -7.20 1.77
N THR A 75 -8.59 -8.17 2.56
CA THR A 75 -9.42 -8.93 3.52
C THR A 75 -9.75 -8.17 4.80
N GLY A 76 -9.41 -6.86 4.89
CA GLY A 76 -9.83 -5.94 5.94
C GLY A 76 -9.02 -5.95 7.22
N LYS A 77 -7.84 -6.56 7.28
CA LYS A 77 -7.04 -6.67 8.51
C LYS A 77 -6.57 -5.31 9.04
N VAL A 78 -6.04 -4.45 8.14
CA VAL A 78 -5.57 -3.10 8.52
C VAL A 78 -6.75 -2.27 9.00
N ALA A 79 -7.84 -2.23 8.23
CA ALA A 79 -9.06 -1.52 8.62
C ALA A 79 -9.60 -1.98 9.99
N ALA A 80 -9.55 -3.28 10.28
CA ALA A 80 -9.97 -3.84 11.56
C ALA A 80 -9.06 -3.42 12.73
N ASP A 81 -7.74 -3.31 12.51
CA ASP A 81 -6.79 -2.83 13.52
C ASP A 81 -6.94 -1.32 13.74
N LEU A 82 -7.16 -0.53 12.68
CA LEU A 82 -7.50 0.89 12.78
C LEU A 82 -8.79 1.10 13.58
N GLN A 83 -9.83 0.29 13.32
CA GLN A 83 -11.09 0.34 14.07
C GLN A 83 -10.89 0.00 15.55
N ALA A 84 -10.07 -0.99 15.87
CA ALA A 84 -9.72 -1.28 17.27
C ALA A 84 -9.01 -0.10 17.95
N ARG A 85 -8.23 0.70 17.20
CA ARG A 85 -7.55 1.89 17.71
C ARG A 85 -8.49 3.06 17.99
N VAL A 86 -9.45 3.31 17.08
CA VAL A 86 -10.43 4.41 17.24
C VAL A 86 -11.61 4.04 18.14
N GLY A 87 -11.84 2.76 18.38
CA GLY A 87 -12.91 2.24 19.22
C GLY A 87 -14.31 2.36 18.59
N ALA A 88 -15.34 2.04 19.37
CA ALA A 88 -16.72 1.97 18.88
C ALA A 88 -17.32 3.32 18.46
N ALA A 89 -16.80 4.43 18.99
CA ALA A 89 -17.22 5.78 18.62
C ALA A 89 -16.52 6.31 17.36
N GLY A 90 -15.46 5.62 16.90
CA GLY A 90 -14.73 5.99 15.68
C GLY A 90 -15.34 5.36 14.43
N ARG A 91 -14.86 5.84 13.27
CA ARG A 91 -15.28 5.36 11.96
C ARG A 91 -14.10 4.93 11.10
N VAL A 92 -14.18 3.74 10.51
CA VAL A 92 -13.18 3.25 9.55
C VAL A 92 -13.87 2.76 8.29
N LEU A 93 -13.35 3.18 7.14
CA LEU A 93 -13.79 2.72 5.83
C LEU A 93 -12.63 2.00 5.13
N GLY A 94 -12.85 0.74 4.77
CA GLY A 94 -11.98 0.00 3.85
C GLY A 94 -12.48 0.13 2.42
N VAL A 95 -11.60 0.44 1.47
CA VAL A 95 -11.91 0.51 0.04
C VAL A 95 -10.98 -0.44 -0.72
N ASP A 96 -11.53 -1.34 -1.52
CA ASP A 96 -10.76 -2.25 -2.37
C ASP A 96 -11.39 -2.38 -3.76
N LEU A 97 -10.55 -2.57 -4.77
CA LEU A 97 -11.00 -2.75 -6.15
C LEU A 97 -11.64 -4.13 -6.38
N SER A 98 -11.29 -5.13 -5.57
CA SER A 98 -11.75 -6.51 -5.66
C SER A 98 -13.05 -6.73 -4.88
N PRO A 99 -14.17 -7.06 -5.54
CA PRO A 99 -15.41 -7.46 -4.86
C PRO A 99 -15.20 -8.71 -3.99
N GLY A 100 -14.36 -9.66 -4.42
CA GLY A 100 -14.04 -10.86 -3.65
C GLY A 100 -13.36 -10.57 -2.33
N MET A 101 -12.36 -9.68 -2.32
CA MET A 101 -11.68 -9.21 -1.11
C MET A 101 -12.64 -8.47 -0.18
N THR A 102 -13.41 -7.52 -0.73
CA THR A 102 -14.41 -6.74 0.02
C THR A 102 -15.45 -7.65 0.68
N ALA A 103 -15.95 -8.67 -0.04
CA ALA A 103 -16.91 -9.62 0.51
C ALA A 103 -16.32 -10.48 1.66
N VAL A 104 -15.03 -10.84 1.58
CA VAL A 104 -14.33 -11.52 2.69
C VAL A 104 -14.23 -10.59 3.90
N ALA A 105 -13.83 -9.33 3.71
CA ALA A 105 -13.70 -8.34 4.76
C ALA A 105 -15.06 -8.08 5.45
N GLN A 106 -16.12 -7.84 4.69
CA GLN A 106 -17.48 -7.63 5.20
C GLN A 106 -17.94 -8.80 6.05
N ARG A 107 -17.85 -10.05 5.57
CA ARG A 107 -18.25 -11.24 6.34
C ARG A 107 -17.46 -11.41 7.62
N ARG A 108 -16.13 -11.15 7.57
CA ARG A 108 -15.24 -11.34 8.73
C ARG A 108 -15.50 -10.35 9.85
N TYR A 109 -15.83 -9.11 9.49
CA TYR A 109 -15.91 -8.00 10.44
C TYR A 109 -17.31 -7.38 10.55
N GLN A 110 -18.36 -8.04 10.06
CA GLN A 110 -19.75 -7.56 10.02
C GLN A 110 -20.31 -7.07 11.36
N HIS A 111 -19.76 -7.56 12.48
CA HIS A 111 -20.23 -7.21 13.82
C HIS A 111 -19.42 -6.08 14.48
N ARG A 112 -18.45 -5.48 13.77
CA ARG A 112 -17.66 -4.39 14.33
C ARG A 112 -18.34 -3.04 14.08
N PRO A 113 -18.75 -2.32 15.13
CA PRO A 113 -19.38 -1.00 14.97
C PRO A 113 -18.38 0.00 14.38
N GLY A 114 -18.86 0.89 13.51
CA GLY A 114 -18.04 1.93 12.89
C GLY A 114 -17.07 1.45 11.80
N LEU A 115 -17.08 0.15 11.44
CA LEU A 115 -16.24 -0.42 10.39
C LEU A 115 -17.08 -0.78 9.16
N GLY A 116 -16.80 -0.15 8.02
CA GLY A 116 -17.46 -0.41 6.75
C GLY A 116 -16.46 -0.75 5.63
N TYR A 117 -16.96 -1.40 4.57
CA TYR A 117 -16.16 -1.75 3.39
C TYR A 117 -16.92 -1.46 2.11
N LEU A 118 -16.25 -0.87 1.11
CA LEU A 118 -16.79 -0.56 -0.20
C LEU A 118 -15.88 -1.09 -1.30
N VAL A 119 -16.48 -1.48 -2.42
CA VAL A 119 -15.75 -1.69 -3.67
C VAL A 119 -15.49 -0.33 -4.28
N GLY A 120 -14.22 -0.01 -4.58
CA GLY A 120 -13.85 1.28 -5.14
C GLY A 120 -12.43 1.30 -5.71
N ASN A 121 -12.15 2.32 -6.50
CA ASN A 121 -10.85 2.53 -7.13
C ASN A 121 -10.00 3.49 -6.29
N ALA A 122 -8.79 3.08 -5.94
CA ALA A 122 -7.83 3.93 -5.21
C ALA A 122 -7.44 5.23 -5.94
N MET A 123 -7.67 5.29 -7.25
CA MET A 123 -7.39 6.47 -8.09
C MET A 123 -8.61 7.36 -8.32
N ASP A 124 -9.74 7.01 -7.70
CA ASP A 124 -11.00 7.76 -7.70
C ASP A 124 -11.82 7.26 -6.49
N LEU A 125 -11.40 7.70 -5.29
CA LEU A 125 -11.95 7.20 -4.03
C LEU A 125 -13.37 7.70 -3.81
N PRO A 126 -14.32 6.82 -3.43
CA PRO A 126 -15.72 7.19 -3.17
C PRO A 126 -15.87 7.88 -1.79
N THR A 127 -15.10 8.92 -1.57
CA THR A 127 -14.99 9.66 -0.30
C THR A 127 -15.08 11.16 -0.55
N ARG A 128 -15.51 11.92 0.46
CA ARG A 128 -15.51 13.37 0.43
C ARG A 128 -14.13 13.93 0.76
N ASP A 129 -13.90 15.18 0.38
CA ASP A 129 -12.68 15.89 0.75
C ASP A 129 -12.62 16.08 2.28
N GLY A 130 -11.45 15.80 2.86
CA GLY A 130 -11.21 16.01 4.28
C GLY A 130 -12.03 15.13 5.23
N GLU A 131 -12.55 13.99 4.77
CA GLU A 131 -13.48 13.14 5.51
C GLU A 131 -12.82 12.35 6.66
N PHE A 132 -11.50 12.09 6.57
CA PHE A 132 -10.79 11.23 7.51
C PHE A 132 -9.63 11.94 8.21
N ASP A 133 -9.28 11.46 9.41
CA ASP A 133 -8.10 11.90 10.15
C ASP A 133 -6.80 11.30 9.58
N ALA A 134 -6.89 10.08 9.04
CA ALA A 134 -5.77 9.42 8.39
C ALA A 134 -6.24 8.50 7.25
N ALA A 135 -5.37 8.32 6.25
CA ALA A 135 -5.51 7.29 5.22
C ALA A 135 -4.30 6.37 5.20
N THR A 136 -4.54 5.07 5.07
CA THR A 136 -3.51 4.02 4.99
C THR A 136 -3.62 3.25 3.69
N ILE A 137 -2.48 2.77 3.19
CA ILE A 137 -2.41 1.74 2.16
C ILE A 137 -1.29 0.76 2.53
N ALA A 138 -1.62 -0.53 2.62
CA ALA A 138 -0.66 -1.57 2.98
C ALA A 138 -0.57 -2.62 1.87
N PHE A 139 0.64 -2.78 1.28
CA PHE A 139 0.94 -3.76 0.23
C PHE A 139 0.04 -3.64 -1.02
N GLY A 140 -0.57 -2.46 -1.20
CA GLY A 140 -1.47 -2.15 -2.30
C GLY A 140 -0.90 -1.18 -3.31
N MET A 141 -0.02 -0.25 -2.88
CA MET A 141 0.47 0.85 -3.72
C MET A 141 1.15 0.36 -4.99
N ARG A 142 1.99 -0.68 -4.93
CA ARG A 142 2.70 -1.24 -6.08
C ARG A 142 1.78 -1.75 -7.20
N ASN A 143 0.49 -1.95 -6.91
CA ASN A 143 -0.51 -2.44 -7.87
C ASN A 143 -1.24 -1.31 -8.60
N LEU A 144 -1.06 -0.05 -8.17
CA LEU A 144 -1.70 1.11 -8.80
C LEU A 144 -0.99 1.48 -10.10
N PRO A 145 -1.72 1.85 -11.15
CA PRO A 145 -1.14 2.31 -12.42
C PRO A 145 -0.54 3.72 -12.34
N ASP A 146 -0.92 4.54 -11.35
CA ASP A 146 -0.39 5.89 -11.10
C ASP A 146 -0.28 6.13 -9.59
N TYR A 147 0.95 6.10 -9.07
CA TYR A 147 1.21 6.28 -7.63
C TYR A 147 0.89 7.69 -7.16
N ARG A 148 1.23 8.72 -7.97
CA ARG A 148 0.97 10.11 -7.60
C ARG A 148 -0.53 10.36 -7.48
N ARG A 149 -1.33 9.86 -8.42
CA ARG A 149 -2.79 9.97 -8.36
C ARG A 149 -3.36 9.23 -7.15
N GLY A 150 -2.87 8.03 -6.84
CA GLY A 150 -3.28 7.30 -5.64
C GLY A 150 -3.01 8.08 -4.36
N PHE A 151 -1.81 8.65 -4.20
CA PHE A 151 -1.50 9.50 -3.05
C PHE A 151 -2.31 10.80 -3.02
N ALA A 152 -2.57 11.42 -4.18
CA ALA A 152 -3.40 12.63 -4.26
C ALA A 152 -4.85 12.37 -3.81
N GLU A 153 -5.44 11.23 -4.20
CA GLU A 153 -6.77 10.83 -3.74
C GLU A 153 -6.82 10.53 -2.24
N MET A 154 -5.77 9.87 -1.70
CA MET A 154 -5.64 9.68 -0.26
C MET A 154 -5.52 11.02 0.47
N ALA A 155 -4.69 11.94 -0.05
CA ALA A 155 -4.52 13.28 0.53
C ALA A 155 -5.83 14.10 0.49
N ARG A 156 -6.58 14.04 -0.63
CA ARG A 156 -7.89 14.68 -0.77
C ARG A 156 -8.88 14.19 0.29
N SER A 157 -8.88 12.88 0.54
CA SER A 157 -9.81 12.25 1.48
C SER A 157 -9.50 12.56 2.95
N VAL A 158 -8.28 13.03 3.25
CA VAL A 158 -7.80 13.33 4.61
C VAL A 158 -7.90 14.83 4.89
N ARG A 159 -8.34 15.18 6.10
CA ARG A 159 -8.44 16.58 6.53
C ARG A 159 -7.07 17.26 6.62
N PRO A 160 -7.00 18.60 6.53
CA PRO A 160 -5.78 19.35 6.83
C PRO A 160 -5.16 18.93 8.18
N GLY A 161 -3.83 18.80 8.23
CA GLY A 161 -3.09 18.26 9.37
C GLY A 161 -3.22 16.76 9.61
N GLY A 162 -4.03 16.04 8.82
CA GLY A 162 -4.15 14.57 8.90
C GLY A 162 -3.02 13.85 8.19
N ARG A 163 -2.97 12.52 8.33
CA ARG A 163 -1.83 11.70 7.88
C ARG A 163 -2.18 10.76 6.73
N VAL A 164 -1.24 10.63 5.80
CA VAL A 164 -1.27 9.61 4.73
C VAL A 164 -0.07 8.68 4.91
N LEU A 165 -0.35 7.37 4.97
CA LEU A 165 0.65 6.34 5.26
C LEU A 165 0.66 5.26 4.19
N CYS A 166 1.86 4.85 3.79
CA CYS A 166 2.06 3.75 2.84
C CYS A 166 3.05 2.74 3.41
N LEU A 167 2.60 1.51 3.60
CA LEU A 167 3.41 0.36 3.98
C LEU A 167 3.60 -0.54 2.77
N GLU A 168 4.83 -0.71 2.28
CA GLU A 168 5.05 -1.47 1.05
C GLU A 168 6.40 -2.21 1.06
N ILE A 169 6.48 -3.31 0.30
CA ILE A 169 7.72 -4.05 0.11
C ILE A 169 8.71 -3.18 -0.65
N ALA A 170 9.91 -3.03 -0.10
CA ALA A 170 10.99 -2.29 -0.72
C ALA A 170 12.13 -3.23 -1.12
N ARG A 171 13.06 -2.73 -1.93
CA ARG A 171 14.30 -3.43 -2.25
C ARG A 171 15.35 -3.10 -1.20
N PRO A 172 15.67 -4.02 -0.26
CA PRO A 172 16.64 -3.72 0.76
C PRO A 172 18.06 -3.60 0.18
N ARG A 173 18.82 -2.62 0.70
CA ARG A 173 20.23 -2.39 0.33
C ARG A 173 21.22 -2.98 1.33
N SER A 174 20.73 -3.64 2.39
CA SER A 174 21.55 -4.21 3.48
C SER A 174 22.07 -5.62 3.17
N PRO A 175 23.05 -6.15 3.92
CA PRO A 175 23.48 -7.57 3.82
C PRO A 175 22.32 -8.56 4.02
N LEU A 176 21.35 -8.24 4.87
CA LEU A 176 20.11 -9.00 5.06
C LEU A 176 19.28 -9.04 3.76
N ALA A 177 19.46 -8.05 2.89
CA ALA A 177 18.87 -8.00 1.56
C ALA A 177 19.22 -9.20 0.69
N ARG A 178 20.44 -9.73 0.81
CA ARG A 178 20.85 -10.91 0.01
C ARG A 178 20.10 -12.15 0.45
N PHE A 179 19.96 -12.36 1.77
CA PHE A 179 19.18 -13.47 2.31
C PHE A 179 17.72 -13.37 1.91
N MET A 180 17.12 -12.18 2.05
CA MET A 180 15.72 -11.97 1.69
C MET A 180 15.48 -12.07 0.19
N ARG A 181 16.41 -11.61 -0.65
CA ARG A 181 16.35 -11.83 -2.08
C ARG A 181 16.34 -13.32 -2.41
N TRP A 182 17.26 -14.09 -1.80
CA TRP A 182 17.27 -15.55 -1.92
C TRP A 182 15.94 -16.18 -1.48
N TRP A 183 15.36 -15.69 -0.35
CA TRP A 183 14.05 -16.12 0.13
C TRP A 183 12.95 -15.83 -0.90
N PHE A 184 12.86 -14.59 -1.40
CA PHE A 184 11.87 -14.19 -2.40
C PHE A 184 12.08 -14.91 -3.75
N ASP A 185 13.32 -15.16 -4.17
CA ASP A 185 13.61 -15.76 -5.47
C ASP A 185 13.47 -17.29 -5.46
N ARG A 186 13.61 -17.94 -4.29
CA ARG A 186 13.62 -19.41 -4.18
C ARG A 186 12.45 -19.98 -3.37
N ILE A 187 12.16 -19.39 -2.20
CA ILE A 187 11.15 -19.96 -1.27
C ILE A 187 9.74 -19.47 -1.64
N VAL A 188 9.57 -18.21 -1.95
CA VAL A 188 8.26 -17.65 -2.32
C VAL A 188 7.66 -18.32 -3.55
N PRO A 189 8.38 -18.56 -4.67
CA PRO A 189 7.85 -19.32 -5.82
C PRO A 189 7.49 -20.76 -5.45
N LEU A 190 8.28 -21.43 -4.61
CA LEU A 190 8.00 -22.79 -4.14
C LEU A 190 6.70 -22.86 -3.34
N ILE A 191 6.49 -21.91 -2.42
CA ILE A 191 5.24 -21.76 -1.68
C ILE A 191 4.07 -21.57 -2.68
N GLY A 192 4.24 -20.71 -3.68
CA GLY A 192 3.25 -20.45 -4.71
C GLY A 192 2.91 -21.68 -5.56
N TRP A 193 3.90 -22.46 -5.90
CA TRP A 193 3.72 -23.70 -6.65
C TRP A 193 2.95 -24.74 -5.82
N VAL A 194 3.33 -24.97 -4.57
CA VAL A 194 2.64 -25.89 -3.64
C VAL A 194 1.19 -25.46 -3.39
N ALA A 195 0.93 -24.15 -3.35
CA ALA A 195 -0.41 -23.60 -3.16
C ALA A 195 -1.27 -23.57 -4.45
N GLY A 196 -0.74 -24.01 -5.60
CA GLY A 196 -1.44 -23.95 -6.89
C GLY A 196 -1.66 -22.50 -7.43
N GLN A 197 -0.88 -21.51 -6.95
CA GLN A 197 -1.04 -20.08 -7.22
C GLN A 197 0.14 -19.47 -7.99
N GLY A 198 0.86 -20.26 -8.78
CA GLY A 198 2.06 -19.86 -9.52
C GLY A 198 1.98 -18.51 -10.24
N PRO A 199 0.91 -18.19 -11.00
CA PRO A 199 0.77 -16.91 -11.69
C PRO A 199 0.75 -15.68 -10.75
N ALA A 200 0.07 -15.77 -9.61
CA ALA A 200 0.00 -14.69 -8.61
C ALA A 200 1.36 -14.38 -7.99
N TYR A 201 2.19 -15.42 -7.79
CA TYR A 201 3.55 -15.26 -7.26
C TYR A 201 4.51 -14.68 -8.27
N GLY A 202 4.42 -15.08 -9.54
CA GLY A 202 5.16 -14.44 -10.62
C GLY A 202 4.84 -12.95 -10.73
N TYR A 203 3.58 -12.58 -10.55
CA TYR A 203 3.16 -11.19 -10.48
C TYR A 203 3.76 -10.46 -9.27
N LEU A 204 3.72 -11.06 -8.07
CA LEU A 204 4.31 -10.47 -6.86
C LEU A 204 5.79 -10.13 -7.07
N VAL A 205 6.58 -11.08 -7.56
CA VAL A 205 8.01 -10.85 -7.80
C VAL A 205 8.23 -9.70 -8.80
N ARG A 206 7.50 -9.69 -9.93
CA ARG A 206 7.63 -8.62 -10.93
C ARG A 206 7.19 -7.27 -10.39
N SER A 207 6.08 -7.18 -9.67
CA SER A 207 5.58 -5.92 -9.11
C SER A 207 6.53 -5.33 -8.06
N VAL A 208 7.13 -6.17 -7.22
CA VAL A 208 8.17 -5.74 -6.26
C VAL A 208 9.43 -5.27 -6.99
N GLN A 209 9.82 -5.94 -8.08
CA GLN A 209 10.98 -5.52 -8.88
C GLN A 209 10.75 -4.21 -9.62
N ALA A 210 9.54 -3.91 -10.04
CA ALA A 210 9.17 -2.68 -10.72
C ALA A 210 8.92 -1.51 -9.76
N TYR A 211 8.68 -1.77 -8.46
CA TYR A 211 8.34 -0.74 -7.48
C TYR A 211 9.51 0.21 -7.23
N PRO A 212 9.27 1.53 -7.17
CA PRO A 212 10.32 2.54 -6.98
C PRO A 212 11.08 2.40 -5.66
N SER A 213 12.23 3.08 -5.57
CA SER A 213 12.97 3.17 -4.31
C SER A 213 12.19 3.97 -3.26
N PRO A 214 12.49 3.77 -1.96
CA PRO A 214 11.82 4.52 -0.89
C PRO A 214 11.95 6.03 -1.05
N GLU A 215 13.10 6.51 -1.51
CA GLU A 215 13.33 7.93 -1.77
C GLU A 215 12.40 8.45 -2.86
N ARG A 216 12.24 7.67 -3.96
CA ARG A 216 11.36 8.07 -5.08
C ARG A 216 9.89 8.06 -4.66
N ILE A 217 9.46 7.13 -3.81
CA ILE A 217 8.09 7.13 -3.25
C ILE A 217 7.87 8.36 -2.37
N ALA A 218 8.85 8.76 -1.55
CA ALA A 218 8.76 9.98 -0.75
C ALA A 218 8.63 11.24 -1.64
N GLU A 219 9.38 11.31 -2.74
CA GLU A 219 9.24 12.38 -3.74
C GLU A 219 7.83 12.39 -4.37
N ILE A 220 7.31 11.22 -4.78
CA ILE A 220 5.96 11.10 -5.36
C ILE A 220 4.88 11.55 -4.35
N MET A 221 5.03 11.22 -3.07
CA MET A 221 4.14 11.71 -2.01
C MET A 221 4.18 13.25 -1.91
N ALA A 222 5.37 13.85 -1.97
CA ALA A 222 5.51 15.31 -1.99
C ALA A 222 4.90 15.93 -3.27
N GLU A 223 5.14 15.32 -4.43
CA GLU A 223 4.51 15.72 -5.71
C GLU A 223 2.96 15.60 -5.69
N ALA A 224 2.42 14.72 -4.84
CA ALA A 224 0.98 14.59 -4.59
C ALA A 224 0.42 15.63 -3.59
N GLY A 225 1.26 16.55 -3.09
CA GLY A 225 0.87 17.65 -2.21
C GLY A 225 1.01 17.34 -0.72
N LEU A 226 1.66 16.24 -0.33
CA LEU A 226 1.95 15.93 1.06
C LEU A 226 3.21 16.65 1.53
N VAL A 227 3.22 17.08 2.79
CA VAL A 227 4.38 17.70 3.46
C VAL A 227 4.92 16.80 4.57
N ASP A 228 6.08 17.14 5.14
CA ASP A 228 6.75 16.39 6.21
C ASP A 228 6.93 14.91 5.86
N VAL A 229 7.17 14.63 4.57
CA VAL A 229 7.29 13.28 4.08
C VAL A 229 8.57 12.63 4.61
N ARG A 230 8.42 11.50 5.28
CA ARG A 230 9.52 10.68 5.79
C ARG A 230 9.24 9.21 5.56
N TRP A 231 10.28 8.40 5.66
CA TRP A 231 10.13 6.94 5.59
C TRP A 231 11.07 6.24 6.55
N THR A 232 10.66 5.04 6.97
CA THR A 232 11.42 4.16 7.87
C THR A 232 11.47 2.76 7.29
N GLY A 233 12.67 2.19 7.21
CA GLY A 233 12.86 0.78 6.84
C GLY A 233 12.54 -0.15 8.01
N LEU A 234 11.69 -1.13 7.77
CA LEU A 234 11.33 -2.19 8.72
C LEU A 234 12.03 -3.49 8.33
N THR A 235 12.39 -4.30 9.33
CA THR A 235 13.05 -5.61 9.14
C THR A 235 14.21 -5.52 8.14
N GLY A 236 15.18 -4.62 8.43
CA GLY A 236 16.36 -4.44 7.58
C GLY A 236 16.08 -3.78 6.22
N GLY A 237 14.95 -3.07 6.06
CA GLY A 237 14.58 -2.37 4.84
C GLY A 237 13.84 -3.21 3.81
N ILE A 238 13.33 -4.39 4.19
CA ILE A 238 12.50 -5.25 3.33
C ILE A 238 11.15 -4.62 3.06
N VAL A 239 10.63 -3.94 4.07
CA VAL A 239 9.39 -3.17 4.02
C VAL A 239 9.71 -1.75 4.43
N THR A 240 9.08 -0.78 3.79
CA THR A 240 9.17 0.63 4.17
C THR A 240 7.81 1.15 4.58
N LEU A 241 7.80 1.92 5.64
CA LEU A 241 6.67 2.73 6.06
C LEU A 241 6.96 4.17 5.68
N HIS A 242 6.18 4.72 4.75
CA HIS A 242 6.18 6.13 4.40
C HIS A 242 5.05 6.84 5.13
N GLU A 243 5.31 8.04 5.55
CA GLU A 243 4.39 8.92 6.26
C GLU A 243 4.46 10.31 5.65
N GLY A 244 3.32 10.94 5.43
CA GLY A 244 3.21 12.34 5.00
C GLY A 244 2.01 12.99 5.67
N THR A 245 2.01 14.31 5.75
CA THR A 245 0.95 15.13 6.36
C THR A 245 0.24 15.93 5.27
N VAL A 246 -1.08 16.01 5.32
CA VAL A 246 -1.85 16.95 4.48
C VAL A 246 -1.62 18.36 4.99
N PRO A 247 -1.21 19.33 4.14
CA PRO A 247 -0.92 20.70 4.58
C PRO A 247 -2.10 21.33 5.32
N GLU A 248 -1.81 22.09 6.37
CA GLU A 248 -2.77 23.03 6.95
C GLU A 248 -2.99 24.16 5.95
N ARG A 249 -4.24 24.47 5.64
CA ARG A 249 -4.59 25.55 4.70
C ARG A 249 -4.38 26.91 5.35
#